data_9a1ae1c39f6e1cc6364c67974024a68f
#
_entry.id   9a1ae1c39f6e1cc6364c67974024a68f
#
_cell.length_a   1.000
_cell.length_b   1.000
_cell.length_c   1.000
_cell.angle_alpha   90.00
_cell.angle_beta   90.00
_cell.angle_gamma   90.00
#
_symmetry.space_group_name_H-M   'P 1'
#
loop_
_entity.id
_entity.type
_entity.pdbx_description
1 polymer ?
#
loop_
_entity_poly.entity_id
_entity_poly.type
_entity_poly.pdbx_seq_one_letter_code
_entity_poly.pdbx_strand_id
1 'polypeptide(L)'
;MQGPAVGNVTYKYVENGSFKGIRCSTRPDAIDDEICRILKLYGVTAVELGAQSMSDEVLRLNRRGHTSQDVINASEMLKSYGFELGLQMMTGLYGSTDEDSIETAKNIIALKPATVRIYPTVVLENTELAELYKSGKYQPETVDSAAELCAKLLLMFNEADITVIRTGLHSGGGVEGEYLAGAYHPAFKELCEGKIYINKAIEYIKENKIPQGKIIIHVARDAISKMTGQKRCNILKLKEMGYDAKITADSKTGKYQLYIIRNEEL
;
A
#
# COMPACT_ATOMS: atom_id res chain seq x y z
N MET A 1 -13.73 -17.80 18.63
CA MET A 1 -13.79 -18.69 17.47
C MET A 1 -15.23 -18.78 16.96
N GLN A 2 -15.53 -18.07 15.85
CA GLN A 2 -16.82 -18.22 15.13
C GLN A 2 -16.58 -18.97 13.80
N GLY A 3 -15.76 -20.02 13.83
CA GLY A 3 -15.23 -20.69 12.64
C GLY A 3 -16.22 -21.51 11.77
N PRO A 4 -17.05 -22.39 12.33
CA PRO A 4 -17.79 -23.37 11.49
C PRO A 4 -19.00 -22.77 10.75
N ALA A 5 -19.70 -21.78 11.33
CA ALA A 5 -20.94 -21.28 10.76
C ALA A 5 -20.72 -20.39 9.52
N VAL A 6 -19.73 -19.52 9.54
CA VAL A 6 -19.42 -18.61 8.41
C VAL A 6 -18.81 -19.37 7.24
N GLY A 7 -17.95 -20.36 7.50
CA GLY A 7 -17.37 -21.22 6.46
C GLY A 7 -18.44 -21.99 5.67
N ASN A 8 -19.44 -22.54 6.34
CA ASN A 8 -20.52 -23.26 5.70
C ASN A 8 -21.43 -22.39 4.81
N VAL A 9 -21.65 -21.12 5.18
CA VAL A 9 -22.50 -20.21 4.40
C VAL A 9 -21.79 -19.77 3.12
N THR A 10 -20.51 -19.41 3.19
CA THR A 10 -19.74 -18.94 2.04
C THR A 10 -19.37 -20.08 1.08
N TYR A 11 -19.08 -21.28 1.60
CA TYR A 11 -18.71 -22.45 0.81
C TYR A 11 -19.81 -22.87 -0.20
N LYS A 12 -21.08 -22.77 0.16
CA LYS A 12 -22.21 -23.03 -0.75
C LYS A 12 -22.17 -22.25 -2.05
N TYR A 13 -21.66 -21.00 -2.00
CA TYR A 13 -21.54 -20.16 -3.19
C TYR A 13 -20.31 -20.49 -4.05
N VAL A 14 -19.30 -21.12 -3.46
CA VAL A 14 -18.18 -21.68 -4.22
C VAL A 14 -18.59 -23.00 -4.86
N GLU A 15 -19.25 -23.87 -4.09
CA GLU A 15 -19.72 -25.18 -4.55
C GLU A 15 -20.71 -25.09 -5.72
N ASN A 16 -21.62 -24.13 -5.69
CA ASN A 16 -22.59 -23.90 -6.79
C ASN A 16 -22.01 -23.08 -7.96
N GLY A 17 -20.72 -22.70 -7.93
CA GLY A 17 -20.03 -21.97 -8.98
C GLY A 17 -20.34 -20.46 -9.05
N SER A 18 -21.06 -19.89 -8.05
CA SER A 18 -21.35 -18.45 -8.01
C SER A 18 -20.10 -17.62 -7.75
N PHE A 19 -19.13 -18.16 -7.00
CA PHE A 19 -17.82 -17.54 -6.73
C PHE A 19 -16.68 -18.50 -7.06
N LYS A 20 -15.56 -17.96 -7.50
CA LYS A 20 -14.35 -18.73 -7.84
C LYS A 20 -13.58 -19.25 -6.64
N GLY A 21 -13.82 -18.70 -5.45
CA GLY A 21 -13.13 -19.04 -4.22
C GLY A 21 -13.38 -18.02 -3.13
N ILE A 22 -12.79 -18.24 -1.98
CA ILE A 22 -12.87 -17.41 -0.77
C ILE A 22 -11.50 -16.82 -0.49
N ARG A 23 -11.45 -15.52 -0.18
CA ARG A 23 -10.27 -14.87 0.40
C ARG A 23 -10.54 -14.62 1.87
N CYS A 24 -9.60 -14.99 2.72
CA CYS A 24 -9.65 -14.65 4.15
C CYS A 24 -8.34 -13.97 4.59
N SER A 25 -8.40 -13.26 5.71
CA SER A 25 -7.23 -12.65 6.34
C SER A 25 -7.04 -13.21 7.74
N THR A 26 -5.79 -13.43 8.12
CA THR A 26 -5.45 -13.98 9.43
C THR A 26 -4.10 -13.47 9.91
N ARG A 27 -3.74 -13.88 11.14
CA ARG A 27 -2.42 -13.62 11.72
C ARG A 27 -1.43 -14.69 11.27
N PRO A 28 -0.13 -14.35 11.13
CA PRO A 28 0.89 -15.34 10.76
C PRO A 28 1.00 -16.50 11.76
N ASP A 29 0.97 -16.21 13.07
CA ASP A 29 1.07 -17.18 14.15
C ASP A 29 -0.16 -18.11 14.31
N ALA A 30 -1.21 -17.88 13.51
CA ALA A 30 -2.40 -18.71 13.48
C ALA A 30 -2.42 -19.72 12.33
N ILE A 31 -1.34 -19.82 11.56
CA ILE A 31 -1.23 -20.75 10.41
C ILE A 31 -0.42 -21.97 10.80
N ASP A 32 -1.06 -23.12 10.71
CA ASP A 32 -0.48 -24.44 10.83
C ASP A 32 -1.06 -25.40 9.79
N ASP A 33 -0.62 -26.64 9.80
CA ASP A 33 -1.03 -27.68 8.87
C ASP A 33 -2.54 -28.02 9.00
N GLU A 34 -3.07 -28.03 10.22
CA GLU A 34 -4.49 -28.29 10.47
C GLU A 34 -5.36 -27.16 9.91
N ILE A 35 -4.99 -25.91 10.18
CA ILE A 35 -5.70 -24.74 9.66
C ILE A 35 -5.66 -24.72 8.13
N CYS A 36 -4.52 -25.03 7.51
CA CYS A 36 -4.42 -25.09 6.06
C CYS A 36 -5.37 -26.13 5.45
N ARG A 37 -5.49 -27.32 6.07
CA ARG A 37 -6.44 -28.35 5.63
C ARG A 37 -7.90 -27.88 5.78
N ILE A 38 -8.23 -27.23 6.89
CA ILE A 38 -9.56 -26.65 7.13
C ILE A 38 -9.88 -25.60 6.08
N LEU A 39 -8.96 -24.67 5.81
CA LEU A 39 -9.14 -23.63 4.79
C LEU A 39 -9.40 -24.24 3.40
N LYS A 40 -8.67 -25.31 3.03
CA LYS A 40 -8.91 -26.04 1.77
C LYS A 40 -10.29 -26.69 1.75
N LEU A 41 -10.70 -27.33 2.84
CA LEU A 41 -12.00 -27.99 2.96
C LEU A 41 -13.15 -26.99 2.70
N TYR A 42 -13.01 -25.75 3.14
CA TYR A 42 -14.02 -24.69 2.95
C TYR A 42 -13.82 -23.84 1.68
N GLY A 43 -13.05 -24.31 0.70
CA GLY A 43 -12.92 -23.67 -0.60
C GLY A 43 -12.18 -22.32 -0.57
N VAL A 44 -11.33 -22.09 0.45
CA VAL A 44 -10.44 -20.92 0.47
C VAL A 44 -9.39 -21.08 -0.62
N THR A 45 -9.23 -20.04 -1.41
CA THR A 45 -8.24 -20.00 -2.52
C THR A 45 -7.13 -19.00 -2.27
N ALA A 46 -7.38 -17.98 -1.44
CA ALA A 46 -6.42 -16.93 -1.13
C ALA A 46 -6.41 -16.62 0.37
N VAL A 47 -5.22 -16.47 0.94
CA VAL A 47 -5.03 -16.11 2.35
C VAL A 47 -4.13 -14.88 2.44
N GLU A 48 -4.58 -13.90 3.21
CA GLU A 48 -3.85 -12.66 3.47
C GLU A 48 -3.32 -12.66 4.90
N LEU A 49 -2.01 -12.53 5.06
CA LEU A 49 -1.35 -12.45 6.36
C LEU A 49 -1.10 -11.01 6.77
N GLY A 50 -1.47 -10.68 7.99
CA GLY A 50 -1.15 -9.39 8.61
C GLY A 50 0.29 -9.35 9.10
N ALA A 51 1.28 -9.25 8.22
CA ALA A 51 2.69 -9.13 8.60
C ALA A 51 2.97 -7.85 9.39
N GLN A 52 2.38 -6.75 8.98
CA GLN A 52 2.49 -5.39 9.53
C GLN A 52 3.90 -4.81 9.41
N SER A 53 4.93 -5.47 9.93
CA SER A 53 6.35 -5.17 9.83
C SER A 53 7.15 -6.47 9.74
N MET A 54 8.39 -6.37 9.24
CA MET A 54 9.37 -7.46 9.30
C MET A 54 10.52 -7.13 10.27
N SER A 55 10.36 -6.10 11.10
CA SER A 55 11.23 -5.78 12.23
C SER A 55 10.60 -6.35 13.51
N ASP A 56 11.25 -7.34 14.13
CA ASP A 56 10.78 -7.96 15.38
C ASP A 56 10.67 -6.95 16.53
N GLU A 57 11.54 -5.96 16.55
CA GLU A 57 11.46 -4.89 17.56
C GLU A 57 10.21 -4.03 17.37
N VAL A 58 9.89 -3.64 16.12
CA VAL A 58 8.66 -2.89 15.81
C VAL A 58 7.43 -3.74 16.13
N LEU A 59 7.43 -5.02 15.78
CA LEU A 59 6.34 -5.94 16.11
C LEU A 59 6.12 -6.05 17.62
N ARG A 60 7.20 -6.18 18.39
CA ARG A 60 7.18 -6.24 19.85
C ARG A 60 6.64 -4.96 20.48
N LEU A 61 7.12 -3.79 20.04
CA LEU A 61 6.66 -2.48 20.51
C LEU A 61 5.17 -2.25 20.26
N ASN A 62 4.66 -2.76 19.17
CA ASN A 62 3.24 -2.67 18.78
C ASN A 62 2.41 -3.88 19.26
N ARG A 63 2.96 -4.74 20.11
CA ARG A 63 2.29 -5.91 20.71
C ARG A 63 1.58 -6.80 19.68
N ARG A 64 2.22 -7.04 18.52
CA ARG A 64 1.60 -7.80 17.43
C ARG A 64 1.49 -9.30 17.76
N GLY A 65 2.31 -9.83 18.67
CA GLY A 65 2.26 -11.20 19.18
C GLY A 65 2.76 -12.26 18.20
N HIS A 66 3.40 -11.85 17.10
CA HIS A 66 4.09 -12.71 16.13
C HIS A 66 5.44 -12.07 15.77
N THR A 67 6.32 -12.85 15.15
CA THR A 67 7.64 -12.47 14.68
C THR A 67 7.71 -12.42 13.15
N SER A 68 8.77 -11.84 12.61
CA SER A 68 9.09 -11.89 11.17
C SER A 68 9.25 -13.35 10.69
N GLN A 69 9.79 -14.23 11.53
CA GLN A 69 9.93 -15.65 11.20
C GLN A 69 8.57 -16.35 11.09
N ASP A 70 7.57 -15.99 11.91
CA ASP A 70 6.20 -16.52 11.78
C ASP A 70 5.59 -16.11 10.44
N VAL A 71 5.84 -14.88 9.96
CA VAL A 71 5.40 -14.44 8.63
C VAL A 71 6.03 -15.30 7.53
N ILE A 72 7.34 -15.58 7.62
CA ILE A 72 8.07 -16.41 6.65
C ILE A 72 7.49 -17.82 6.64
N ASN A 73 7.42 -18.47 7.81
CA ASN A 73 6.93 -19.84 7.95
C ASN A 73 5.49 -20.01 7.44
N ALA A 74 4.59 -19.09 7.83
CA ALA A 74 3.21 -19.09 7.38
C ALA A 74 3.09 -18.86 5.86
N SER A 75 3.91 -17.98 5.29
CA SER A 75 3.94 -17.72 3.85
C SER A 75 4.37 -18.95 3.05
N GLU A 76 5.40 -19.64 3.49
CA GLU A 76 5.89 -20.87 2.87
C GLU A 76 4.85 -21.99 2.96
N MET A 77 4.23 -22.17 4.13
CA MET A 77 3.18 -23.16 4.35
C MET A 77 1.97 -22.89 3.46
N LEU A 78 1.45 -21.68 3.42
CA LEU A 78 0.30 -21.32 2.56
C LEU A 78 0.60 -21.58 1.09
N LYS A 79 1.78 -21.26 0.61
CA LYS A 79 2.20 -21.53 -0.77
C LYS A 79 2.32 -23.04 -1.05
N SER A 80 2.86 -23.82 -0.12
CA SER A 80 2.96 -25.29 -0.26
C SER A 80 1.58 -25.96 -0.39
N TYR A 81 0.57 -25.39 0.25
CA TYR A 81 -0.83 -25.80 0.10
C TYR A 81 -1.52 -25.24 -1.15
N GLY A 82 -0.82 -24.42 -1.96
CA GLY A 82 -1.36 -23.83 -3.20
C GLY A 82 -2.40 -22.74 -2.96
N PHE A 83 -2.30 -21.98 -1.85
CA PHE A 83 -3.06 -20.76 -1.67
C PHE A 83 -2.40 -19.59 -2.38
N GLU A 84 -3.22 -18.68 -2.91
CA GLU A 84 -2.73 -17.36 -3.30
C GLU A 84 -2.36 -16.57 -2.05
N LEU A 85 -1.09 -16.22 -1.89
CA LEU A 85 -0.59 -15.48 -0.74
C LEU A 85 -0.81 -13.98 -0.94
N GLY A 86 -1.47 -13.34 0.02
CA GLY A 86 -1.50 -11.89 0.20
C GLY A 86 -0.72 -11.50 1.46
N LEU A 87 -0.03 -10.35 1.42
CA LEU A 87 0.64 -9.80 2.60
C LEU A 87 0.18 -8.37 2.86
N GLN A 88 -0.03 -8.04 4.12
CA GLN A 88 -0.38 -6.70 4.55
C GLN A 88 0.76 -6.13 5.39
N MET A 89 1.21 -4.92 5.04
CA MET A 89 2.17 -4.14 5.83
C MET A 89 1.56 -2.82 6.30
N MET A 90 2.18 -2.26 7.34
CA MET A 90 1.86 -0.94 7.86
C MET A 90 3.08 -0.02 7.82
N THR A 91 2.87 1.28 7.64
CA THR A 91 3.87 2.34 7.83
C THR A 91 3.55 3.16 9.06
N GLY A 92 4.54 3.85 9.61
CA GLY A 92 4.36 4.73 10.75
C GLY A 92 3.96 4.03 12.06
N LEU A 93 4.28 2.76 12.23
CA LEU A 93 4.08 2.05 13.49
C LEU A 93 4.92 2.68 14.61
N TYR A 94 4.46 2.60 15.86
CA TYR A 94 5.21 3.08 17.01
C TYR A 94 6.60 2.46 17.05
N GLY A 95 7.63 3.32 17.11
CA GLY A 95 9.03 2.91 17.11
C GLY A 95 9.59 2.52 15.74
N SER A 96 8.81 2.61 14.63
CA SER A 96 9.34 2.36 13.28
C SER A 96 9.86 3.63 12.62
N THR A 97 10.80 3.43 11.71
CA THR A 97 11.33 4.44 10.80
C THR A 97 10.86 4.18 9.34
N ASP A 98 11.15 5.11 8.43
CA ASP A 98 10.94 4.92 7.00
C ASP A 98 11.78 3.73 6.48
N GLU A 99 13.00 3.59 7.00
CA GLU A 99 13.93 2.50 6.66
C GLU A 99 13.37 1.15 7.07
N ASP A 100 12.73 1.03 8.25
CA ASP A 100 12.04 -0.21 8.67
C ASP A 100 10.91 -0.57 7.71
N SER A 101 10.18 0.41 7.21
CA SER A 101 9.11 0.21 6.23
C SER A 101 9.66 -0.24 4.87
N ILE A 102 10.77 0.34 4.43
CA ILE A 102 11.47 -0.04 3.18
C ILE A 102 12.03 -1.46 3.31
N GLU A 103 12.66 -1.79 4.44
CA GLU A 103 13.20 -3.13 4.68
C GLU A 103 12.08 -4.17 4.79
N THR A 104 10.97 -3.82 5.43
CA THR A 104 9.75 -4.64 5.44
C THR A 104 9.28 -4.93 4.01
N ALA A 105 9.24 -3.94 3.13
CA ALA A 105 8.84 -4.14 1.74
C ALA A 105 9.80 -5.08 0.99
N LYS A 106 11.11 -4.96 1.18
CA LYS A 106 12.11 -5.87 0.58
C LYS A 106 11.91 -7.31 1.03
N ASN A 107 11.70 -7.52 2.33
CA ASN A 107 11.44 -8.86 2.88
C ASN A 107 10.13 -9.44 2.33
N ILE A 108 9.07 -8.63 2.23
CA ILE A 108 7.80 -9.04 1.61
C ILE A 108 8.00 -9.40 0.14
N ILE A 109 8.76 -8.62 -0.63
CA ILE A 109 9.10 -8.89 -2.03
C ILE A 109 9.82 -10.23 -2.17
N ALA A 110 10.76 -10.54 -1.27
CA ALA A 110 11.46 -11.81 -1.25
C ALA A 110 10.53 -13.01 -1.04
N LEU A 111 9.43 -12.82 -0.31
CA LEU A 111 8.38 -13.83 -0.12
C LEU A 111 7.47 -14.01 -1.35
N LYS A 112 7.57 -13.17 -2.37
CA LYS A 112 6.83 -13.26 -3.64
C LYS A 112 5.32 -13.48 -3.44
N PRO A 113 4.59 -12.61 -2.71
CA PRO A 113 3.15 -12.71 -2.61
C PRO A 113 2.48 -12.31 -3.93
N ALA A 114 1.29 -12.83 -4.21
CA ALA A 114 0.47 -12.39 -5.35
C ALA A 114 -0.05 -10.96 -5.16
N THR A 115 -0.37 -10.59 -3.92
CA THR A 115 -0.94 -9.29 -3.60
C THR A 115 -0.38 -8.70 -2.31
N VAL A 116 -0.33 -7.36 -2.26
CA VAL A 116 0.07 -6.60 -1.06
C VAL A 116 -0.97 -5.53 -0.73
N ARG A 117 -1.11 -5.23 0.56
CA ARG A 117 -1.78 -4.03 1.06
C ARG A 117 -0.82 -3.21 1.91
N ILE A 118 -0.89 -1.90 1.77
CA ILE A 118 -0.09 -0.94 2.53
C ILE A 118 -1.04 -0.03 3.32
N TYR A 119 -0.94 -0.07 4.64
CA TYR A 119 -1.76 0.75 5.52
C TYR A 119 -0.89 1.71 6.35
N PRO A 120 -1.00 3.02 6.13
CA PRO A 120 -0.43 3.97 7.07
C PRO A 120 -1.15 3.87 8.43
N THR A 121 -0.38 4.03 9.49
CA THR A 121 -0.92 4.00 10.86
C THR A 121 -1.74 5.24 11.14
N VAL A 122 -2.90 5.04 11.75
CA VAL A 122 -3.74 6.11 12.29
C VAL A 122 -3.97 5.90 13.77
N VAL A 123 -4.14 6.98 14.49
CA VAL A 123 -4.45 6.98 15.93
C VAL A 123 -5.96 7.04 16.09
N LEU A 124 -6.51 6.03 16.75
CA LEU A 124 -7.94 5.98 17.08
C LEU A 124 -8.15 6.17 18.59
N GLU A 125 -9.27 6.78 18.97
CA GLU A 125 -9.70 6.92 20.36
C GLU A 125 -9.70 5.56 21.08
N ASN A 126 -9.53 5.59 22.40
CA ASN A 126 -9.58 4.40 23.26
C ASN A 126 -8.56 3.30 22.93
N THR A 127 -7.44 3.67 22.31
CA THR A 127 -6.32 2.75 22.02
C THR A 127 -5.08 3.13 22.82
N GLU A 128 -4.20 2.17 23.07
CA GLU A 128 -2.90 2.44 23.70
C GLU A 128 -2.07 3.44 22.87
N LEU A 129 -2.19 3.37 21.54
CA LEU A 129 -1.51 4.32 20.65
C LEU A 129 -2.02 5.76 20.85
N ALA A 130 -3.32 5.94 21.19
CA ALA A 130 -3.88 7.25 21.56
C ALA A 130 -3.24 7.80 22.86
N GLU A 131 -2.99 6.94 23.83
CA GLU A 131 -2.31 7.36 25.08
C GLU A 131 -0.85 7.76 24.81
N LEU A 132 -0.14 7.02 23.95
CA LEU A 132 1.22 7.37 23.52
C LEU A 132 1.23 8.71 22.77
N TYR A 133 0.24 8.95 21.90
CA TYR A 133 0.08 10.20 21.17
C TYR A 133 -0.22 11.36 22.11
N LYS A 134 -1.23 11.24 22.99
CA LYS A 134 -1.62 12.26 23.96
C LYS A 134 -0.47 12.61 24.93
N SER A 135 0.36 11.64 25.28
CA SER A 135 1.54 11.85 26.13
C SER A 135 2.78 12.36 25.41
N GLY A 136 2.72 12.57 24.08
CA GLY A 136 3.83 13.03 23.26
C GLY A 136 4.92 11.99 23.02
N LYS A 137 4.67 10.71 23.36
CA LYS A 137 5.61 9.60 23.11
C LYS A 137 5.53 9.02 21.70
N TYR A 138 4.47 9.31 20.98
CA TYR A 138 4.27 8.93 19.60
C TYR A 138 3.82 10.13 18.78
N GLN A 139 4.46 10.34 17.65
CA GLN A 139 4.09 11.35 16.67
C GLN A 139 3.66 10.64 15.38
N PRO A 140 2.37 10.66 15.02
CA PRO A 140 1.91 10.03 13.79
C PRO A 140 2.39 10.78 12.55
N GLU A 141 2.55 10.07 11.45
CA GLU A 141 2.86 10.65 10.15
C GLU A 141 1.74 11.59 9.69
N THR A 142 2.14 12.65 8.98
CA THR A 142 1.18 13.46 8.21
C THR A 142 0.72 12.71 6.97
N VAL A 143 -0.41 13.14 6.39
CA VAL A 143 -0.88 12.59 5.11
C VAL A 143 0.19 12.74 4.02
N ASP A 144 0.92 13.86 4.00
CA ASP A 144 1.93 14.17 2.98
C ASP A 144 3.18 13.30 3.14
N SER A 145 3.72 13.16 4.35
CA SER A 145 4.90 12.30 4.61
C SER A 145 4.60 10.83 4.36
N ALA A 146 3.46 10.33 4.85
CA ALA A 146 3.05 8.96 4.58
C ALA A 146 2.80 8.69 3.09
N ALA A 147 2.26 9.66 2.34
CA ALA A 147 2.08 9.52 0.90
C ALA A 147 3.42 9.48 0.16
N GLU A 148 4.44 10.21 0.61
CA GLU A 148 5.80 10.17 0.04
C GLU A 148 6.46 8.81 0.27
N LEU A 149 6.38 8.25 1.50
CA LEU A 149 6.89 6.92 1.81
C LEU A 149 6.13 5.84 1.02
N CYS A 150 4.79 5.88 1.04
CA CYS A 150 3.98 4.90 0.32
C CYS A 150 4.17 4.97 -1.21
N ALA A 151 4.52 6.13 -1.76
CA ALA A 151 4.89 6.27 -3.17
C ALA A 151 6.13 5.44 -3.52
N LYS A 152 7.16 5.48 -2.66
CA LYS A 152 8.37 4.64 -2.81
C LYS A 152 8.03 3.16 -2.73
N LEU A 153 7.25 2.76 -1.72
CA LEU A 153 6.82 1.37 -1.54
C LEU A 153 6.01 0.86 -2.75
N LEU A 154 5.10 1.68 -3.29
CA LEU A 154 4.34 1.35 -4.50
C LEU A 154 5.23 1.09 -5.71
N LEU A 155 6.30 1.88 -5.88
CA LEU A 155 7.29 1.66 -6.95
C LEU A 155 8.04 0.35 -6.74
N MET A 156 8.53 0.07 -5.52
CA MET A 156 9.26 -1.16 -5.21
C MET A 156 8.41 -2.41 -5.53
N PHE A 157 7.14 -2.45 -5.12
CA PHE A 157 6.25 -3.55 -5.43
C PHE A 157 5.93 -3.64 -6.93
N ASN A 158 5.75 -2.50 -7.61
CA ASN A 158 5.51 -2.48 -9.05
C ASN A 158 6.72 -3.00 -9.85
N GLU A 159 7.95 -2.66 -9.45
CA GLU A 159 9.19 -3.15 -10.05
C GLU A 159 9.41 -4.65 -9.82
N ALA A 160 8.90 -5.17 -8.71
CA ALA A 160 8.90 -6.59 -8.39
C ALA A 160 7.71 -7.37 -9.01
N ASP A 161 6.89 -6.74 -9.85
CA ASP A 161 5.67 -7.31 -10.44
C ASP A 161 4.65 -7.83 -9.41
N ILE A 162 4.58 -7.18 -8.24
CA ILE A 162 3.64 -7.50 -7.18
C ILE A 162 2.48 -6.50 -7.18
N THR A 163 1.25 -7.03 -7.22
CA THR A 163 0.06 -6.18 -7.26
C THR A 163 -0.27 -5.60 -5.88
N VAL A 164 -0.17 -4.28 -5.74
CA VAL A 164 -0.69 -3.58 -4.55
C VAL A 164 -2.19 -3.31 -4.73
N ILE A 165 -3.01 -4.14 -4.09
CA ILE A 165 -4.48 -4.08 -4.21
C ILE A 165 -5.10 -2.96 -3.37
N ARG A 166 -4.38 -2.48 -2.33
CA ARG A 166 -4.83 -1.38 -1.50
C ARG A 166 -3.68 -0.57 -0.93
N THR A 167 -3.88 0.74 -0.89
CA THR A 167 -3.02 1.69 -0.19
C THR A 167 -3.90 2.68 0.55
N GLY A 168 -3.77 2.76 1.88
CA GLY A 168 -4.62 3.56 2.75
C GLY A 168 -5.89 2.86 3.24
N LEU A 169 -6.48 3.41 4.29
CA LEU A 169 -7.67 2.89 4.94
C LEU A 169 -8.94 3.17 4.13
N HIS A 170 -9.98 2.37 4.36
CA HIS A 170 -11.32 2.62 3.79
C HIS A 170 -11.97 3.83 4.46
N SER A 171 -12.69 4.61 3.67
CA SER A 171 -13.74 5.49 4.18
C SER A 171 -14.94 4.61 4.57
N GLY A 172 -15.39 4.75 5.79
CA GLY A 172 -16.46 3.92 6.38
C GLY A 172 -15.92 2.75 7.21
N GLY A 173 -16.63 2.35 8.24
CA GLY A 173 -16.20 1.25 9.13
C GLY A 173 -15.71 1.71 10.49
N GLY A 174 -16.17 2.88 10.98
CA GLY A 174 -15.89 3.35 12.34
C GLY A 174 -14.65 4.24 12.48
N VAL A 175 -13.75 4.24 11.49
CA VAL A 175 -12.52 5.06 11.56
C VAL A 175 -12.84 6.56 11.71
N GLU A 176 -13.86 7.06 10.99
CA GLU A 176 -14.20 8.50 10.99
C GLU A 176 -14.73 9.00 12.34
N GLY A 177 -15.40 8.13 13.12
CA GLY A 177 -15.94 8.48 14.44
C GLY A 177 -14.91 8.43 15.59
N GLU A 178 -13.82 7.72 15.40
CA GLU A 178 -12.79 7.48 16.43
C GLU A 178 -11.41 8.04 16.04
N TYR A 179 -11.30 8.68 14.88
CA TYR A 179 -10.04 9.21 14.37
C TYR A 179 -9.54 10.41 15.20
N LEU A 180 -8.30 10.31 15.66
CA LEU A 180 -7.59 11.39 16.36
C LEU A 180 -6.51 12.05 15.51
N ALA A 181 -5.64 11.24 14.89
CA ALA A 181 -4.47 11.74 14.17
C ALA A 181 -3.91 10.70 13.20
N GLY A 182 -3.01 11.12 12.32
CA GLY A 182 -2.29 10.25 11.40
C GLY A 182 -2.70 10.40 9.95
N ALA A 183 -2.20 9.51 9.10
CA ALA A 183 -2.33 9.64 7.65
C ALA A 183 -3.63 9.04 7.10
N TYR A 184 -4.77 9.61 7.50
CA TYR A 184 -6.07 9.25 6.94
C TYR A 184 -6.51 10.21 5.85
N HIS A 185 -6.79 9.67 4.66
CA HIS A 185 -7.37 10.42 3.55
C HIS A 185 -8.17 9.48 2.63
N PRO A 186 -9.43 9.82 2.24
CA PRO A 186 -10.27 8.96 1.40
C PRO A 186 -9.63 8.57 0.06
N ALA A 187 -8.88 9.49 -0.55
CA ALA A 187 -8.15 9.28 -1.79
C ALA A 187 -6.64 9.07 -1.57
N PHE A 188 -6.23 8.39 -0.49
CA PHE A 188 -4.83 8.26 -0.09
C PHE A 188 -3.95 7.65 -1.21
N LYS A 189 -4.45 6.60 -1.88
CA LYS A 189 -3.73 5.98 -3.00
C LYS A 189 -3.47 6.96 -4.14
N GLU A 190 -4.44 7.83 -4.47
CA GLU A 190 -4.24 8.86 -5.51
C GLU A 190 -3.17 9.87 -5.13
N LEU A 191 -3.09 10.23 -3.83
CA LEU A 191 -2.02 11.10 -3.33
C LEU A 191 -0.66 10.45 -3.52
N CYS A 192 -0.50 9.18 -3.14
CA CYS A 192 0.74 8.43 -3.35
C CYS A 192 1.12 8.34 -4.84
N GLU A 193 0.16 8.00 -5.70
CA GLU A 193 0.40 7.94 -7.15
C GLU A 193 0.74 9.32 -7.73
N GLY A 194 0.13 10.39 -7.21
CA GLY A 194 0.48 11.77 -7.56
C GLY A 194 1.93 12.12 -7.21
N LYS A 195 2.40 11.67 -6.02
CA LYS A 195 3.82 11.83 -5.62
C LYS A 195 4.77 11.08 -6.56
N ILE A 196 4.42 9.85 -6.96
CA ILE A 196 5.21 9.09 -7.94
C ILE A 196 5.41 9.90 -9.22
N TYR A 197 4.32 10.41 -9.80
CA TYR A 197 4.39 11.12 -11.08
C TYR A 197 5.15 12.43 -10.99
N ILE A 198 4.94 13.24 -9.94
CA ILE A 198 5.68 14.51 -9.81
C ILE A 198 7.17 14.28 -9.55
N ASN A 199 7.53 13.29 -8.73
CA ASN A 199 8.93 12.97 -8.45
C ASN A 199 9.64 12.49 -9.72
N LYS A 200 9.02 11.60 -10.50
CA LYS A 200 9.56 11.17 -11.81
C LYS A 200 9.65 12.33 -12.82
N ALA A 201 8.69 13.25 -12.84
CA ALA A 201 8.76 14.41 -13.72
C ALA A 201 9.94 15.32 -13.35
N ILE A 202 10.15 15.57 -12.06
CA ILE A 202 11.28 16.38 -11.56
C ILE A 202 12.61 15.69 -11.87
N GLU A 203 12.70 14.37 -11.68
CA GLU A 203 13.88 13.58 -12.01
C GLU A 203 14.19 13.64 -13.52
N TYR A 204 13.18 13.40 -14.37
CA TYR A 204 13.30 13.50 -15.83
C TYR A 204 13.79 14.87 -16.28
N ILE A 205 13.24 15.95 -15.71
CA ILE A 205 13.65 17.33 -15.99
C ILE A 205 15.13 17.52 -15.65
N LYS A 206 15.58 17.05 -14.49
CA LYS A 206 16.97 17.17 -14.03
C LYS A 206 17.94 16.37 -14.90
N GLU A 207 17.64 15.11 -15.15
CA GLU A 207 18.50 14.20 -15.94
C GLU A 207 18.68 14.68 -17.38
N ASN A 208 17.58 15.14 -18.00
CA ASN A 208 17.58 15.64 -19.38
C ASN A 208 17.90 17.14 -19.48
N LYS A 209 18.22 17.80 -18.35
CA LYS A 209 18.57 19.24 -18.29
C LYS A 209 17.55 20.12 -19.03
N ILE A 210 16.25 19.82 -18.87
CA ILE A 210 15.19 20.56 -19.56
C ILE A 210 15.18 21.99 -19.01
N PRO A 211 15.34 23.03 -19.84
CA PRO A 211 15.28 24.40 -19.39
C PRO A 211 13.87 24.81 -18.99
N GLN A 212 13.75 25.76 -18.07
CA GLN A 212 12.47 26.33 -17.67
C GLN A 212 11.67 26.85 -18.87
N GLY A 213 10.34 26.81 -18.77
CA GLY A 213 9.44 27.26 -19.83
C GLY A 213 8.26 26.30 -20.03
N LYS A 214 7.68 26.36 -21.25
CA LYS A 214 6.52 25.51 -21.60
C LYS A 214 6.96 24.09 -21.89
N ILE A 215 6.31 23.12 -21.23
CA ILE A 215 6.56 21.68 -21.41
C ILE A 215 5.27 20.91 -21.60
N ILE A 216 5.34 19.78 -22.30
CA ILE A 216 4.26 18.80 -22.39
C ILE A 216 4.74 17.52 -21.73
N ILE A 217 4.00 17.05 -20.74
CA ILE A 217 4.26 15.79 -20.03
C ILE A 217 3.30 14.74 -20.56
N HIS A 218 3.84 13.68 -21.14
CA HIS A 218 3.09 12.55 -21.67
C HIS A 218 3.01 11.45 -20.63
N VAL A 219 1.80 10.98 -20.36
CA VAL A 219 1.50 9.90 -19.39
C VAL A 219 0.45 8.96 -19.96
N ALA A 220 0.28 7.79 -19.35
CA ALA A 220 -0.84 6.91 -19.67
C ALA A 220 -2.18 7.62 -19.43
N ARG A 221 -3.23 7.26 -20.20
CA ARG A 221 -4.54 7.95 -20.16
C ARG A 221 -5.15 7.98 -18.75
N ASP A 222 -5.01 6.89 -17.99
CA ASP A 222 -5.51 6.75 -16.60
C ASP A 222 -4.61 7.44 -15.57
N ALA A 223 -3.47 8.01 -16.00
CA ALA A 223 -2.52 8.71 -15.15
C ALA A 223 -2.61 10.24 -15.23
N ILE A 224 -3.45 10.81 -16.10
CA ILE A 224 -3.59 12.27 -16.26
C ILE A 224 -3.97 12.93 -14.93
N SER A 225 -4.97 12.41 -14.22
CA SER A 225 -5.40 12.95 -12.92
C SER A 225 -4.31 12.83 -11.87
N LYS A 226 -3.58 11.73 -11.85
CA LYS A 226 -2.47 11.46 -10.93
C LYS A 226 -1.30 12.41 -11.17
N MET A 227 -0.91 12.61 -12.44
CA MET A 227 0.13 13.60 -12.79
C MET A 227 -0.32 15.03 -12.51
N THR A 228 -1.58 15.36 -12.74
CA THR A 228 -2.15 16.67 -12.40
C THR A 228 -2.09 16.94 -10.89
N GLY A 229 -2.30 15.88 -10.10
CA GLY A 229 -2.38 15.91 -8.64
C GLY A 229 -3.71 16.47 -8.13
N GLN A 230 -4.07 16.10 -6.90
CA GLN A 230 -5.28 16.60 -6.26
C GLN A 230 -5.23 18.13 -6.16
N LYS A 231 -6.35 18.80 -6.52
CA LYS A 231 -6.41 20.27 -6.59
C LYS A 231 -5.28 20.88 -7.44
N ARG A 232 -4.77 20.13 -8.43
CA ARG A 232 -3.68 20.54 -9.35
C ARG A 232 -2.32 20.80 -8.65
N CYS A 233 -2.08 20.18 -7.48
CA CYS A 233 -0.89 20.45 -6.69
C CYS A 233 0.42 20.19 -7.46
N ASN A 234 0.47 19.17 -8.32
CA ASN A 234 1.67 18.86 -9.09
C ASN A 234 1.94 19.92 -10.20
N ILE A 235 0.87 20.40 -10.84
CA ILE A 235 0.98 21.50 -11.82
C ILE A 235 1.48 22.78 -11.15
N LEU A 236 0.95 23.09 -9.95
CA LEU A 236 1.39 24.25 -9.18
C LEU A 236 2.86 24.13 -8.79
N LYS A 237 3.28 22.96 -8.31
CA LYS A 237 4.70 22.68 -7.97
C LYS A 237 5.62 22.85 -9.18
N LEU A 238 5.24 22.37 -10.35
CA LEU A 238 6.02 22.56 -11.58
C LEU A 238 6.06 24.04 -11.96
N LYS A 239 4.96 24.78 -11.79
CA LYS A 239 4.91 26.24 -12.06
C LYS A 239 5.83 27.03 -11.14
N GLU A 240 5.88 26.69 -9.85
CA GLU A 240 6.83 27.27 -8.88
C GLU A 240 8.29 27.00 -9.27
N MET A 241 8.55 25.87 -9.93
CA MET A 241 9.86 25.52 -10.48
C MET A 241 10.17 26.19 -11.83
N GLY A 242 9.25 27.02 -12.37
CA GLY A 242 9.41 27.73 -13.63
C GLY A 242 8.93 26.99 -14.87
N TYR A 243 8.12 25.91 -14.71
CA TYR A 243 7.60 25.13 -15.83
C TYR A 243 6.08 25.34 -16.00
N ASP A 244 5.67 25.76 -17.20
CA ASP A 244 4.26 25.78 -17.61
C ASP A 244 3.93 24.44 -18.27
N ALA A 245 3.40 23.52 -17.47
CA ALA A 245 3.23 22.11 -17.85
C ALA A 245 1.82 21.81 -18.36
N LYS A 246 1.72 21.26 -19.58
CA LYS A 246 0.51 20.63 -20.13
C LYS A 246 0.63 19.12 -20.01
N ILE A 247 -0.41 18.45 -19.47
CA ILE A 247 -0.45 17.00 -19.37
C ILE A 247 -1.23 16.44 -20.55
N THR A 248 -0.69 15.42 -21.22
CA THR A 248 -1.30 14.80 -22.40
C THR A 248 -1.23 13.28 -22.28
N ALA A 249 -2.30 12.60 -22.71
CA ALA A 249 -2.32 11.13 -22.77
C ALA A 249 -1.46 10.62 -23.93
N ASP A 250 -0.68 9.57 -23.66
CA ASP A 250 0.00 8.79 -24.69
C ASP A 250 -0.16 7.29 -24.42
N SER A 251 -0.64 6.56 -25.42
CA SER A 251 -0.85 5.11 -25.34
C SER A 251 0.45 4.29 -25.28
N LYS A 252 1.58 4.91 -25.57
CA LYS A 252 2.92 4.27 -25.48
C LYS A 252 3.50 4.28 -24.07
N THR A 253 2.94 5.11 -23.17
CA THR A 253 3.39 5.17 -21.77
C THR A 253 2.69 4.10 -20.93
N GLY A 254 3.48 3.37 -20.13
CA GLY A 254 2.99 2.41 -19.15
C GLY A 254 2.68 3.04 -17.79
N LYS A 255 2.24 2.19 -16.85
CA LYS A 255 2.01 2.58 -15.47
C LYS A 255 3.29 3.15 -14.85
N TYR A 256 3.18 4.31 -14.20
CA TYR A 256 4.28 5.06 -13.58
C TYR A 256 5.41 5.44 -14.56
N GLN A 257 5.09 5.53 -15.85
CA GLN A 257 6.01 6.02 -16.87
C GLN A 257 5.55 7.39 -17.37
N LEU A 258 6.51 8.21 -17.75
CA LEU A 258 6.28 9.49 -18.42
C LEU A 258 7.49 9.85 -19.29
N TYR A 259 7.25 10.75 -20.23
CA TYR A 259 8.33 11.51 -20.88
C TYR A 259 7.89 12.96 -21.08
N ILE A 260 8.85 13.85 -21.23
CA ILE A 260 8.61 15.29 -21.35
C ILE A 260 9.23 15.80 -22.64
N ILE A 261 8.45 16.58 -23.37
CA ILE A 261 8.93 17.33 -24.53
C ILE A 261 8.83 18.83 -24.26
N ARG A 262 9.75 19.57 -24.82
CA ARG A 262 9.71 21.02 -24.80
C ARG A 262 8.67 21.49 -25.81
N ASN A 263 7.83 22.42 -25.40
CA ASN A 263 6.86 23.02 -26.31
C ASN A 263 7.40 24.35 -26.84
N GLU A 264 8.16 24.30 -27.93
CA GLU A 264 8.75 25.49 -28.57
C GLU A 264 7.79 26.20 -29.53
N GLU A 265 6.59 25.63 -29.80
CA GLU A 265 5.66 26.06 -30.84
C GLU A 265 4.27 26.50 -30.33
N LEU A 266 4.16 27.17 -29.16
CA LEU A 266 2.92 27.83 -28.76
C LEU A 266 3.15 29.22 -28.25
#